data_922ea690376f588df8649f40f47c98eb
#
_entry.id   922ea690376f588df8649f40f47c98eb
#
_cell.length_a   1.000
_cell.length_b   1.000
_cell.length_c   1.000
_cell.angle_alpha   90.00
_cell.angle_beta   90.00
_cell.angle_gamma   90.00
#
_symmetry.space_group_name_H-M   'P 1'
#
loop_
_entity.id
_entity.type
_entity.pdbx_description
1 polymer ?
#
loop_
_entity_poly.entity_id
_entity_poly.type
_entity_poly.pdbx_seq_one_letter_code
_entity_poly.pdbx_strand_id
1 'polypeptide(L)'
;MTEITDTKDMAKLDDMPEALRRFILHWGDMGGSWGVNRTVAQIQALLYVSETPLNADQITECLGVARSNVSNSLKELLQIISF
;
A
#
# COMPACT_ATOMS: atom_id res chain seq x y z
N MET A 1 -19.29 -16.58 -8.34
CA MET A 1 -18.96 -16.22 -8.27
C MET A 1 -18.25 -15.55 -8.27
N THR A 2 -18.04 -15.08 -8.68
CA THR A 2 -17.56 -14.56 -8.38
C THR A 2 -16.22 -14.35 -8.07
N GLU A 3 -15.36 -15.08 -8.41
CA GLU A 3 -13.97 -14.98 -8.15
C GLU A 3 -13.34 -13.74 -8.68
N ILE A 4 -13.74 -13.32 -9.85
CA ILE A 4 -13.18 -12.14 -10.48
C ILE A 4 -13.43 -10.92 -9.63
N THR A 5 -14.65 -10.84 -9.13
CA THR A 5 -15.01 -9.75 -8.25
C THR A 5 -14.17 -9.77 -7.00
N ASP A 6 -13.93 -10.96 -6.50
CA ASP A 6 -13.16 -11.11 -5.28
C ASP A 6 -11.74 -10.59 -5.44
N THR A 7 -11.13 -10.87 -6.60
CA THR A 7 -9.80 -10.39 -6.85
C THR A 7 -9.73 -8.89 -6.80
N LYS A 8 -10.73 -8.25 -7.37
CA LYS A 8 -10.77 -6.81 -7.40
C LYS A 8 -11.00 -6.25 -6.01
N ASP A 9 -11.90 -6.87 -5.26
CA ASP A 9 -12.20 -6.40 -3.91
C ASP A 9 -11.01 -6.54 -3.00
N MET A 10 -10.22 -7.57 -3.20
CA MET A 10 -9.05 -7.80 -2.35
C MET A 10 -7.98 -6.75 -2.51
N ALA A 11 -8.11 -5.89 -3.52
CA ALA A 11 -7.17 -4.78 -3.68
C ALA A 11 -7.39 -3.70 -2.63
N LYS A 12 -8.54 -3.70 -1.96
CA LYS A 12 -8.82 -2.67 -0.97
C LYS A 12 -8.39 -3.13 0.40
N LEU A 13 -7.84 -2.19 1.16
CA LEU A 13 -7.33 -2.50 2.50
C LEU A 13 -8.40 -3.13 3.39
N ASP A 14 -9.60 -2.56 3.36
CA ASP A 14 -10.69 -3.06 4.20
C ASP A 14 -11.12 -4.47 3.84
N ASP A 15 -10.88 -4.88 2.62
CA ASP A 15 -11.28 -6.19 2.14
C ASP A 15 -10.20 -7.24 2.31
N MET A 16 -9.05 -6.85 2.77
CA MET A 16 -7.95 -7.78 2.99
C MET A 16 -8.17 -8.60 4.24
N PRO A 17 -7.56 -9.79 4.31
CA PRO A 17 -7.52 -10.52 5.56
C PRO A 17 -6.98 -9.65 6.67
N GLU A 18 -7.52 -9.81 7.86
CA GLU A 18 -7.17 -8.93 8.96
C GLU A 18 -5.67 -8.90 9.24
N ALA A 19 -5.02 -10.04 9.12
CA ALA A 19 -3.59 -10.10 9.41
C ALA A 19 -2.79 -9.20 8.46
N LEU A 20 -3.15 -9.21 7.18
CA LEU A 20 -2.46 -8.36 6.21
C LEU A 20 -2.78 -6.89 6.43
N ARG A 21 -4.04 -6.60 6.71
CA ARG A 21 -4.43 -5.22 6.97
C ARG A 21 -3.68 -4.67 8.18
N ARG A 22 -3.59 -5.46 9.23
CA ARG A 22 -2.87 -5.05 10.43
C ARG A 22 -1.39 -4.83 10.15
N PHE A 23 -0.82 -5.70 9.33
CA PHE A 23 0.59 -5.56 8.98
C PHE A 23 0.86 -4.24 8.28
N ILE A 24 0.02 -3.91 7.31
CA ILE A 24 0.21 -2.67 6.56
C ILE A 24 0.05 -1.45 7.45
N LEU A 25 -0.97 -1.44 8.29
CA LEU A 25 -1.22 -0.30 9.17
C LEU A 25 -0.12 -0.17 10.21
N HIS A 26 0.31 -1.28 10.77
CA HIS A 26 1.37 -1.26 11.76
C HIS A 26 2.70 -0.80 11.16
N TRP A 27 2.98 -1.28 9.96
CA TRP A 27 4.21 -0.89 9.27
C TRP A 27 4.21 0.60 8.98
N GLY A 28 3.05 1.14 8.61
CA GLY A 28 2.94 2.57 8.39
C GLY A 28 3.23 3.37 9.64
N ASP A 29 2.70 2.91 10.76
CA ASP A 29 2.94 3.59 12.04
C ASP A 29 4.41 3.52 12.43
N MET A 30 5.04 2.38 12.24
CA MET A 30 6.46 2.23 12.55
C MET A 30 7.32 3.13 11.67
N GLY A 31 6.98 3.19 10.39
CA GLY A 31 7.71 4.05 9.47
C GLY A 31 7.66 5.50 9.92
N GLY A 32 6.50 5.94 10.38
CA GLY A 32 6.36 7.29 10.89
C GLY A 32 7.28 7.55 12.05
N SER A 33 7.44 6.57 12.93
CA SER A 33 8.33 6.71 14.09
C SER A 33 9.78 6.86 13.68
N TRP A 34 10.13 6.32 12.54
CA TRP A 34 11.51 6.36 12.06
C TRP A 34 11.76 7.52 11.09
N GLY A 35 10.78 8.42 10.96
CA GLY A 35 10.93 9.56 10.08
C GLY A 35 10.54 9.30 8.65
N VAL A 36 9.99 8.15 8.35
CA VAL A 36 9.51 7.82 7.02
C VAL A 36 8.06 8.24 6.91
N ASN A 37 7.70 8.81 5.77
CA ASN A 37 6.31 9.18 5.53
C ASN A 37 5.40 7.96 5.70
N ARG A 38 4.31 8.13 6.42
CA ARG A 38 3.41 7.02 6.70
C ARG A 38 2.88 6.37 5.42
N THR A 39 2.51 7.18 4.45
CA THR A 39 2.00 6.65 3.19
C THR A 39 3.07 5.85 2.46
N VAL A 40 4.31 6.33 2.48
CA VAL A 40 5.41 5.60 1.86
C VAL A 40 5.57 4.23 2.51
N ALA A 41 5.53 4.19 3.83
CA ALA A 41 5.66 2.93 4.54
C ALA A 41 4.51 1.98 4.25
N GLN A 42 3.29 2.51 4.16
CA GLN A 42 2.14 1.69 3.83
C GLN A 42 2.22 1.12 2.42
N ILE A 43 2.68 1.93 1.48
CA ILE A 43 2.86 1.45 0.12
C ILE A 43 3.91 0.35 0.08
N GLN A 44 4.99 0.54 0.79
CA GLN A 44 6.04 -0.47 0.85
C GLN A 44 5.50 -1.79 1.39
N ALA A 45 4.74 -1.73 2.47
CA ALA A 45 4.15 -2.93 3.05
C ALA A 45 3.16 -3.59 2.10
N LEU A 46 2.34 -2.78 1.43
CA LEU A 46 1.36 -3.29 0.49
C LEU A 46 2.04 -4.02 -0.65
N LEU A 47 3.08 -3.44 -1.20
CA LEU A 47 3.82 -4.08 -2.29
C LEU A 47 4.50 -5.36 -1.83
N TYR A 48 4.92 -5.38 -0.58
CA TYR A 48 5.58 -6.54 -0.03
C TYR A 48 4.63 -7.75 0.05
N VAL A 49 3.38 -7.51 0.45
CA VAL A 49 2.42 -8.60 0.62
C VAL A 49 1.66 -8.91 -0.67
N SER A 50 1.74 -8.05 -1.66
CA SER A 50 1.01 -8.26 -2.91
C SER A 50 1.73 -9.29 -3.76
N GLU A 51 0.94 -10.20 -4.33
CA GLU A 51 1.50 -11.25 -5.18
C GLU A 51 1.65 -10.78 -6.61
N THR A 52 1.01 -9.68 -6.96
CA THR A 52 1.08 -9.15 -8.31
C THR A 52 1.50 -7.69 -8.26
N PRO A 53 2.13 -7.18 -9.32
CA PRO A 53 2.48 -5.77 -9.36
C PRO A 53 1.23 -4.89 -9.29
N LEU A 54 1.38 -3.75 -8.64
CA LEU A 54 0.29 -2.80 -8.49
C LEU A 54 0.67 -1.48 -9.15
N ASN A 55 -0.29 -0.87 -9.83
CA ASN A 55 -0.06 0.47 -10.37
C ASN A 55 -0.56 1.51 -9.38
N ALA A 56 -0.31 2.80 -9.70
CA ALA A 56 -0.66 3.88 -8.79
C ALA A 56 -2.16 3.94 -8.51
N ASP A 57 -2.98 3.67 -9.52
CA ASP A 57 -4.42 3.69 -9.32
C ASP A 57 -4.88 2.62 -8.33
N GLN A 58 -4.31 1.44 -8.45
CA GLN A 58 -4.65 0.34 -7.55
C GLN A 58 -4.22 0.65 -6.12
N ILE A 59 -3.05 1.23 -5.96
CA ILE A 59 -2.56 1.62 -4.64
C ILE A 59 -3.47 2.67 -4.03
N THR A 60 -3.87 3.65 -4.83
CA THR A 60 -4.77 4.70 -4.39
C THR A 60 -6.08 4.11 -3.88
N GLU A 61 -6.66 3.21 -4.66
CA GLU A 61 -7.91 2.57 -4.25
C GLU A 61 -7.73 1.75 -2.99
N CYS A 62 -6.65 1.01 -2.92
CA CYS A 62 -6.42 0.12 -1.79
C CYS A 62 -6.26 0.89 -0.48
N LEU A 63 -5.46 1.93 -0.49
CA LEU A 63 -5.15 2.66 0.72
C LEU A 63 -6.12 3.80 1.01
N GLY A 64 -6.92 4.19 0.02
CA GLY A 64 -7.88 5.26 0.23
C GLY A 64 -7.26 6.62 0.42
N VAL A 65 -6.12 6.88 -0.22
CA VAL A 65 -5.46 8.17 -0.13
C VAL A 65 -5.49 8.86 -1.49
N ALA A 66 -5.17 10.14 -1.52
CA ALA A 66 -5.19 10.91 -2.75
C ALA A 66 -4.14 10.40 -3.73
N ARG A 67 -4.47 10.46 -5.02
CA ARG A 67 -3.56 10.01 -6.06
C ARG A 67 -2.23 10.77 -6.04
N SER A 68 -2.31 12.07 -5.79
CA SER A 68 -1.09 12.87 -5.73
C SER A 68 -0.20 12.42 -4.57
N ASN A 69 -0.81 12.04 -3.46
CA ASN A 69 -0.06 11.53 -2.33
C ASN A 69 0.66 10.23 -2.70
N VAL A 70 -0.04 9.35 -3.41
CA VAL A 70 0.57 8.11 -3.87
C VAL A 70 1.72 8.38 -4.81
N SER A 71 1.54 9.29 -5.77
CA SER A 71 2.59 9.61 -6.74
C SER A 71 3.84 10.14 -6.04
N ASN A 72 3.65 11.06 -5.11
CA ASN A 72 4.78 11.62 -4.38
C ASN A 72 5.46 10.58 -3.52
N SER A 73 4.67 9.70 -2.91
CA SER A 73 5.21 8.64 -2.07
C SER A 73 6.00 7.65 -2.88
N LEU A 74 5.54 7.33 -4.08
CA LEU A 74 6.27 6.40 -4.95
C LEU A 74 7.61 7.00 -5.37
N LYS A 75 7.65 8.29 -5.65
CA LYS A 75 8.90 8.94 -5.98
C LYS A 75 9.87 8.87 -4.81
N GLU A 76 9.36 9.12 -3.63
CA GLU A 76 10.18 9.08 -2.43
C GLU A 76 10.71 7.67 -2.19
N LEU A 77 9.86 6.68 -2.37
CA LEU A 77 10.26 5.29 -2.20
C LEU A 77 11.35 4.90 -3.18
N LEU A 78 11.22 5.33 -4.43
CA LEU A 78 12.24 5.05 -5.43
C LEU A 78 13.57 5.66 -5.06
N GLN A 79 13.57 6.85 -4.47
CA GLN A 79 14.79 7.48 -4.04
C GLN A 79 15.47 6.69 -2.92
N ILE A 80 14.67 6.16 -2.02
CA ILE A 80 15.20 5.34 -0.94
C ILE A 80 15.84 4.08 -1.49
N ILE A 81 15.19 3.47 -2.45
CA ILE A 81 15.68 2.21 -3.03
C ILE A 81 16.87 2.42 -3.94
N SER A 82 16.95 3.56 -4.57
CA SER A 82 17.97 3.84 -5.57
C SER A 82 19.36 4.03 -4.98
N PHE A 83 19.46 3.98 -3.72
CA PHE A 83 20.79 4.01 -3.14
C PHE A 83 21.59 2.82 -3.59
#